data_0688ec20f767b90c3362d3159d1b1c84
#
_entry.id   0688ec20f767b90c3362d3159d1b1c84
#
_cell.length_a   1.000
_cell.length_b   1.000
_cell.length_c   1.000
_cell.angle_alpha   90.00
_cell.angle_beta   90.00
_cell.angle_gamma   90.00
#
_symmetry.space_group_name_H-M   'P 1'
#
loop_
_entity.id
_entity.type
_entity.pdbx_description
1 polymer ?
#
loop_
_entity_poly.entity_id
_entity_poly.type
_entity_poly.pdbx_seq_one_letter_code
_entity_poly.pdbx_strand_id
1 'polypeptide(L)' 'MPPKIRELEARLRAAGFVRQAAKGSHRKWAHPGGQYVVISGGAGDDAKRYQEQQVQDAIAAVTKGPPPR' A
#
# COMPACT_ATOMS: atom_id res chain seq x y z
N MET A 1 -16.11 10.06 -3.62
CA MET A 1 -16.10 8.64 -4.02
C MET A 1 -14.83 7.98 -3.53
N PRO A 2 -14.92 6.77 -3.01
CA PRO A 2 -13.71 6.11 -2.54
C PRO A 2 -12.83 5.71 -3.73
N PRO A 3 -11.52 5.64 -3.55
CA PRO A 3 -10.64 5.14 -4.58
C PRO A 3 -10.85 3.64 -4.78
N LYS A 4 -10.45 3.13 -5.92
CA LYS A 4 -10.45 1.70 -6.16
C LYS A 4 -9.18 1.07 -5.56
N ILE A 5 -9.26 -0.21 -5.26
CA ILE A 5 -8.10 -0.93 -4.72
C ILE A 5 -6.88 -0.76 -5.64
N ARG A 6 -7.08 -0.82 -6.96
CA ARG A 6 -5.97 -0.65 -7.91
C ARG A 6 -5.30 0.72 -7.79
N GLU A 7 -6.06 1.74 -7.37
CA GLU A 7 -5.48 3.08 -7.18
C GLU A 7 -4.57 3.11 -5.96
N LEU A 8 -4.97 2.42 -4.89
CA LEU A 8 -4.10 2.31 -3.71
C LEU A 8 -2.83 1.55 -4.06
N GLU A 9 -2.96 0.49 -4.84
CA GLU A 9 -1.79 -0.29 -5.25
C GLU A 9 -0.87 0.51 -6.16
N ALA A 10 -1.44 1.34 -7.04
CA ALA A 10 -0.63 2.22 -7.88
C ALA A 10 0.14 3.23 -7.04
N ARG A 11 -0.48 3.75 -5.99
CA ARG A 11 0.21 4.68 -5.07
C ARG A 11 1.35 4.00 -4.35
N LEU A 12 1.14 2.76 -3.90
CA LEU A 12 2.19 1.99 -3.22
C LEU A 12 3.36 1.75 -4.17
N ARG A 13 3.07 1.35 -5.41
CA ARG A 13 4.11 1.12 -6.40
C ARG A 13 4.92 2.39 -6.68
N ALA A 14 4.23 3.51 -6.82
CA ALA A 14 4.89 4.79 -7.06
C ALA A 14 5.80 5.19 -5.90
N ALA A 15 5.46 4.76 -4.70
CA ALA A 15 6.25 5.07 -3.50
C ALA A 15 7.40 4.09 -3.28
N GLY A 16 7.57 3.10 -4.17
CA GLY A 16 8.68 2.16 -4.08
C GLY A 16 8.34 0.82 -3.45
N PHE A 17 7.07 0.59 -3.15
CA PHE A 17 6.65 -0.71 -2.64
C PHE A 17 6.62 -1.73 -3.77
N VAL A 18 6.96 -2.97 -3.44
CA VAL A 18 6.99 -4.07 -4.39
C VAL A 18 5.97 -5.11 -3.97
N ARG A 19 5.18 -5.56 -4.93
CA ARG A 19 4.16 -6.58 -4.67
C ARG A 19 4.83 -7.91 -4.44
N GLN A 20 4.49 -8.53 -3.32
CA GLN A 20 4.97 -9.86 -2.97
C GLN A 20 3.95 -10.91 -3.41
N ALA A 21 4.34 -12.17 -3.35
CA ALA A 21 3.43 -13.27 -3.63
C ALA A 21 2.23 -13.18 -2.70
N ALA A 22 1.05 -13.48 -3.23
CA ALA A 22 -0.19 -13.32 -2.50
C ALA A 22 -0.86 -14.68 -2.31
N LYS A 23 -1.69 -14.77 -1.27
CA LYS A 23 -2.58 -15.89 -1.05
C LYS A 23 -4.00 -15.40 -1.25
N GLY A 24 -4.72 -16.00 -2.19
CA GLY A 24 -6.09 -15.61 -2.47
C GLY A 24 -6.17 -14.16 -2.86
N SER A 25 -7.04 -13.40 -2.20
CA SER A 25 -7.23 -11.99 -2.48
C SER A 25 -6.34 -11.08 -1.67
N HIS A 26 -5.45 -11.63 -0.83
CA HIS A 26 -4.55 -10.83 -0.01
C HIS A 26 -3.22 -10.66 -0.72
N ARG A 27 -2.79 -9.41 -0.90
CA ARG A 27 -1.53 -9.09 -1.56
C ARG A 27 -0.70 -8.25 -0.60
N LYS A 28 0.54 -8.66 -0.40
CA LYS A 28 1.47 -7.92 0.46
C LYS A 28 2.33 -7.02 -0.41
N TRP A 29 2.36 -5.75 -0.05
CA TRP A 29 3.22 -4.75 -0.69
C TRP A 29 4.29 -4.38 0.32
N ALA A 30 5.55 -4.63 -0.03
CA ALA A 30 6.65 -4.39 0.89
C ALA A 30 7.62 -3.37 0.31
N HIS A 31 8.18 -2.56 1.19
CA HIS A 31 9.18 -1.55 0.83
C HIS A 31 10.55 -2.01 1.32
N PRO A 32 11.62 -1.72 0.56
CA PRO A 32 12.98 -2.08 1.00
C PRO A 32 13.33 -1.54 2.39
N GLY A 33 12.69 -0.47 2.82
CA GLY A 33 12.90 0.10 4.15
C GLY A 33 12.24 -0.66 5.28
N GLY A 34 11.49 -1.72 4.98
CA GLY A 34 10.87 -2.56 5.99
C GLY A 34 9.37 -2.36 6.16
N GLN A 35 8.80 -1.29 5.66
CA GLN A 35 7.37 -1.06 5.74
C GLN A 35 6.63 -2.02 4.82
N TYR A 36 5.43 -2.41 5.22
CA TYR A 36 4.59 -3.23 4.35
C TYR A 36 3.12 -2.94 4.60
N VAL A 37 2.32 -3.27 3.60
CA VAL A 37 0.87 -3.14 3.66
C VAL A 37 0.25 -4.37 3.02
N VAL A 38 -0.76 -4.94 3.65
CA VAL A 38 -1.51 -6.04 3.06
C VAL A 38 -2.83 -5.49 2.53
N ILE A 39 -3.06 -5.68 1.25
CA ILE A 39 -4.28 -5.21 0.59
C ILE A 39 -5.14 -6.43 0.26
N SER A 40 -6.40 -6.39 0.66
CA SER A 40 -7.37 -7.44 0.30
C SER A 40 -8.42 -6.88 -0.65
N GLY A 41 -9.06 -7.77 -1.40
CA GLY A 41 -10.11 -7.39 -2.33
C GLY A 41 -9.61 -7.35 -3.77
N GLY A 42 -10.54 -7.22 -4.70
CA GLY A 42 -10.22 -7.16 -6.12
C GLY A 42 -9.83 -5.76 -6.55
N ALA A 43 -9.05 -5.68 -7.63
CA ALA A 43 -8.53 -4.40 -8.12
C ALA A 43 -9.64 -3.39 -8.44
N GLY A 44 -10.80 -3.87 -8.88
CA GLY A 44 -11.94 -3.01 -9.21
C GLY A 44 -12.86 -2.68 -8.04
N ASP A 45 -12.59 -3.24 -6.85
CA ASP A 45 -13.41 -2.97 -5.68
C ASP A 45 -13.08 -1.60 -5.10
N ASP A 46 -14.08 -1.01 -4.44
CA ASP A 46 -13.86 0.24 -3.72
C ASP A 46 -13.00 -0.03 -2.49
N ALA A 47 -12.02 0.81 -2.27
CA ALA A 47 -11.18 0.70 -1.08
C ALA A 47 -11.98 1.14 0.15
N LYS A 48 -11.75 0.46 1.26
CA LYS A 48 -12.34 0.84 2.53
C LYS A 48 -11.49 1.94 3.16
N ARG A 49 -12.13 2.72 4.03
CA ARG A 49 -11.44 3.84 4.65
C ARG A 49 -10.16 3.41 5.38
N TYR A 50 -10.21 2.29 6.10
CA TYR A 50 -9.02 1.83 6.82
C TYR A 50 -7.90 1.45 5.86
N GLN A 51 -8.24 0.97 4.66
CA GLN A 51 -7.24 0.63 3.66
C GLN A 51 -6.56 1.88 3.13
N GLU A 52 -7.34 2.92 2.86
CA GLU A 52 -6.77 4.20 2.44
C GLU A 52 -5.82 4.74 3.49
N GLN A 53 -6.22 4.67 4.76
CA GLN A 53 -5.39 5.17 5.86
C GLN A 53 -4.11 4.37 5.99
N GLN A 54 -4.19 3.04 5.89
CA GLN A 54 -3.00 2.20 5.95
C GLN A 54 -2.01 2.52 4.84
N VAL A 55 -2.52 2.69 3.62
CA VAL A 55 -1.66 3.02 2.48
C VAL A 55 -1.04 4.40 2.67
N GLN A 56 -1.84 5.36 3.08
CA GLN A 56 -1.35 6.72 3.30
C GLN A 56 -0.27 6.75 4.37
N ASP A 57 -0.49 6.05 5.47
CA ASP A 57 0.49 6.00 6.57
C ASP A 57 1.78 5.32 6.13
N ALA A 58 1.67 4.23 5.36
CA ALA A 58 2.85 3.53 4.88
C ALA A 58 3.67 4.37 3.92
N ILE A 59 2.99 5.07 3.01
CA ILE A 59 3.65 5.96 2.06
C ILE A 59 4.31 7.13 2.78
N ALA A 60 3.63 7.70 3.76
CA ALA A 60 4.19 8.79 4.54
C ALA A 60 5.45 8.36 5.27
N ALA A 61 5.46 7.13 5.79
CA ALA A 61 6.61 6.60 6.52
C ALA A 61 7.84 6.48 5.63
N VAL A 62 7.67 6.04 4.38
CA VAL A 62 8.81 5.88 3.48
C VAL A 62 9.18 7.19 2.79
N THR A 63 8.21 8.07 2.56
CA THR A 63 8.45 9.35 1.89
C THR A 63 9.23 10.30 2.80
N LYS A 64 8.84 10.37 4.07
CA LYS A 64 9.56 11.20 5.04
C LYS A 64 10.91 10.60 5.36
N GLY A 65 10.99 9.28 5.27
CA GLY A 65 12.20 8.58 5.61
C GLY A 65 12.56 8.68 7.08
N PRO A 66 13.64 8.03 7.48
CA PRO A 66 14.13 8.20 8.85
C PRO A 66 14.75 9.58 9.00
N PRO A 67 14.82 10.10 10.23
CA PRO A 67 15.49 11.38 10.45
C PRO A 67 16.92 11.33 9.96
N PRO A 68 17.47 12.45 9.52
CA PRO A 68 18.88 12.48 9.13
C PRO A 68 19.77 12.06 10.28
N ARG A 69 20.84 11.41 9.94
CA ARG A 69 21.84 10.97 10.91
C ARG A 69 22.98 11.94 10.99
#